data_919e09fa2e6e97a0807f8573da0bcc47
#
_entry.id   919e09fa2e6e97a0807f8573da0bcc47
#
_cell.length_a   1.000
_cell.length_b   1.000
_cell.length_c   1.000
_cell.angle_alpha   90.00
_cell.angle_beta   90.00
_cell.angle_gamma   90.00
#
_symmetry.space_group_name_H-M   'P 1'
#
loop_
_entity.id
_entity.type
_entity.pdbx_description
1 polymer ?
#
loop_
_entity_poly.entity_id
_entity_poly.type
_entity_poly.pdbx_seq_one_letter_code
_entity_poly.pdbx_strand_id
1 'polypeptide(L)'
;MMQTTFPPISAAVAGGSTTRKSATHSSRVFLVALVTAAIAGAWPAAAFAATQPSLGTALNFAVLAGSTITNTGPTVITGNLGLDPGSAVTGFPPGSVTAAEHISDAVALQAKNDLVTGYTDAANSSSTSNLTGNDLGGENLSPGVYTFSSSAQLTGSLTLSGNGVFIFRIGSTLTTASNSVVLLQNGAQACAVYWQVGSSATLGSTTQFQGNLMALTSITMVTGANLTGRALARNGALTLDSNDITPPSGTCTVAAASTPPAASTSPAAPTSSGTPTSPGAPTHPGASTPPGAPTPPGAPTPPGAPTPSTGAAAPDFMFPGLVLLIVGGGMIALGIRRKYSAR
;
A
#
# COMPACT_ATOMS: atom_id res chain seq x y z
N MET A 1 19.42 -44.76 -47.27
CA MET A 1 18.80 -44.97 -48.53
C MET A 1 17.46 -44.29 -48.46
N MET A 2 17.25 -43.25 -49.08
CA MET A 2 16.79 -42.82 -50.36
C MET A 2 16.76 -41.29 -50.40
N GLN A 3 17.62 -40.77 -51.28
CA GLN A 3 17.57 -39.40 -51.80
C GLN A 3 16.42 -39.27 -52.78
N THR A 4 15.87 -38.06 -52.94
CA THR A 4 15.40 -37.50 -54.23
C THR A 4 15.14 -36.02 -54.02
N THR A 5 15.98 -35.17 -54.45
CA THR A 5 16.21 -34.52 -55.75
C THR A 5 15.22 -33.43 -56.09
N PHE A 6 15.76 -32.20 -56.10
CA PHE A 6 15.22 -31.01 -56.77
C PHE A 6 15.14 -31.23 -58.29
N PRO A 7 14.37 -30.46 -59.06
CA PRO A 7 14.96 -29.75 -60.15
C PRO A 7 14.64 -28.26 -60.26
N PRO A 8 15.41 -27.56 -61.11
CA PRO A 8 15.45 -26.11 -61.16
C PRO A 8 14.86 -25.54 -62.47
N ILE A 9 15.03 -24.21 -62.66
CA ILE A 9 15.11 -23.49 -63.95
C ILE A 9 13.77 -22.99 -64.51
N SER A 10 13.61 -21.81 -65.06
CA SER A 10 14.41 -21.12 -66.06
C SER A 10 13.99 -19.67 -66.21
N ALA A 11 14.90 -18.86 -66.61
CA ALA A 11 14.82 -17.48 -67.07
C ALA A 11 14.21 -17.33 -68.48
N ALA A 12 13.72 -16.12 -68.78
CA ALA A 12 13.72 -15.46 -70.11
C ALA A 12 13.28 -14.01 -69.89
N VAL A 13 14.04 -12.98 -69.99
CA VAL A 13 14.73 -12.32 -71.13
C VAL A 13 13.80 -11.68 -72.14
N ALA A 14 14.14 -10.44 -72.47
CA ALA A 14 13.80 -9.53 -73.55
C ALA A 14 12.61 -8.58 -73.34
N GLY A 15 12.67 -7.31 -73.57
CA GLY A 15 13.62 -6.48 -74.27
C GLY A 15 12.88 -5.28 -74.89
N GLY A 16 13.57 -4.23 -75.15
CA GLY A 16 13.11 -3.17 -76.03
C GLY A 16 12.76 -1.84 -75.35
N SER A 17 13.64 -0.88 -75.17
CA SER A 17 14.11 0.15 -76.11
C SER A 17 12.99 1.04 -76.69
N THR A 18 12.99 2.32 -76.34
CA THR A 18 13.33 3.48 -77.14
C THR A 18 13.00 4.81 -76.51
N THR A 19 14.05 5.57 -76.37
CA THR A 19 14.19 7.02 -76.57
C THR A 19 12.98 7.88 -76.95
N ARG A 20 12.79 9.04 -76.26
CA ARG A 20 13.01 10.33 -76.83
C ARG A 20 13.04 11.48 -75.82
N LYS A 21 14.03 12.33 -76.09
CA LYS A 21 14.28 13.65 -75.51
C LYS A 21 13.07 14.58 -75.57
N SER A 22 12.91 15.41 -74.59
CA SER A 22 12.84 16.84 -74.85
C SER A 22 13.18 17.64 -73.59
N ALA A 23 13.90 18.68 -73.85
CA ALA A 23 14.50 19.57 -72.90
C ALA A 23 13.54 20.70 -72.47
N THR A 24 14.06 21.45 -71.47
CA THR A 24 13.77 22.86 -71.10
C THR A 24 12.58 23.12 -70.19
N HIS A 25 12.73 23.51 -68.97
CA HIS A 25 13.00 24.91 -68.57
C HIS A 25 13.22 25.00 -67.03
N SER A 26 14.21 25.75 -66.75
CA SER A 26 14.50 26.27 -65.39
C SER A 26 13.29 26.72 -64.61
N SER A 27 13.17 26.22 -63.39
CA SER A 27 12.72 27.07 -62.29
C SER A 27 13.27 26.52 -61.00
N ARG A 28 14.29 27.24 -60.51
CA ARG A 28 14.90 26.96 -59.19
C ARG A 28 13.87 27.40 -58.12
N VAL A 29 13.11 26.48 -57.65
CA VAL A 29 12.39 26.61 -56.40
C VAL A 29 13.24 25.90 -55.32
N PHE A 30 13.89 26.69 -54.52
CA PHE A 30 14.53 26.19 -53.29
C PHE A 30 13.44 25.71 -52.34
N LEU A 31 13.20 24.41 -52.33
CA LEU A 31 12.40 23.79 -51.30
C LEU A 31 13.32 23.58 -50.10
N VAL A 32 13.32 24.56 -49.17
CA VAL A 32 13.90 24.37 -47.85
C VAL A 32 12.99 23.41 -47.11
N ALA A 33 13.29 22.11 -47.15
CA ALA A 33 12.68 21.12 -46.31
C ALA A 33 13.13 21.36 -44.87
N LEU A 34 12.27 22.03 -44.10
CA LEU A 34 12.44 22.16 -42.64
C LEU A 34 12.17 20.78 -42.03
N VAL A 35 13.25 20.00 -41.85
CA VAL A 35 13.20 18.77 -41.04
C VAL A 35 13.11 19.19 -39.59
N THR A 36 11.89 19.43 -39.10
CA THR A 36 11.63 19.47 -37.65
C THR A 36 11.73 18.06 -37.12
N ALA A 37 12.93 17.65 -36.70
CA ALA A 37 13.11 16.48 -35.87
C ALA A 37 12.39 16.77 -34.53
N ALA A 38 11.17 16.27 -34.38
CA ALA A 38 10.50 16.18 -33.10
C ALA A 38 11.28 15.15 -32.26
N ILE A 39 12.25 15.65 -31.48
CA ILE A 39 12.85 14.89 -30.39
C ILE A 39 11.74 14.80 -29.34
N ALA A 40 10.89 13.80 -29.45
CA ALA A 40 10.07 13.35 -28.33
C ALA A 40 11.06 12.81 -27.30
N GLY A 41 11.56 13.70 -26.46
CA GLY A 41 12.30 13.33 -25.27
C GLY A 41 11.37 12.49 -24.40
N ALA A 42 11.54 11.18 -24.42
CA ALA A 42 11.00 10.33 -23.36
C ALA A 42 11.73 10.78 -22.08
N TRP A 43 11.13 11.71 -21.37
CA TRP A 43 11.55 12.04 -20.02
C TRP A 43 11.35 10.77 -19.22
N PRO A 44 12.40 10.17 -18.63
CA PRO A 44 12.18 9.07 -17.71
C PRO A 44 11.29 9.63 -16.61
N ALA A 45 10.08 9.09 -16.48
CA ALA A 45 9.26 9.35 -15.33
C ALA A 45 10.14 9.03 -14.13
N ALA A 46 10.49 10.04 -13.33
CA ALA A 46 11.23 9.83 -12.11
C ALA A 46 10.40 8.90 -11.26
N ALA A 47 10.78 7.63 -11.19
CA ALA A 47 10.21 6.70 -10.25
C ALA A 47 10.58 7.23 -8.86
N PHE A 48 9.62 7.86 -8.19
CA PHE A 48 9.77 8.23 -6.79
C PHE A 48 9.89 6.93 -6.02
N ALA A 49 11.11 6.57 -5.61
CA ALA A 49 11.29 5.44 -4.72
C ALA A 49 10.55 5.74 -3.43
N ALA A 50 9.67 4.83 -3.02
CA ALA A 50 8.93 4.95 -1.76
C ALA A 50 9.92 5.02 -0.60
N THR A 51 9.70 5.95 0.33
CA THR A 51 10.49 6.02 1.56
C THR A 51 10.02 4.92 2.52
N GLN A 52 10.96 4.25 3.14
CA GLN A 52 10.69 3.19 4.12
C GLN A 52 10.03 3.79 5.37
N PRO A 53 8.84 3.30 5.80
CA PRO A 53 8.22 3.69 7.06
C PRO A 53 9.09 3.37 8.27
N SER A 54 9.13 4.28 9.25
CA SER A 54 9.95 4.13 10.45
C SER A 54 9.20 3.34 11.52
N LEU A 55 9.52 2.07 11.70
CA LEU A 55 8.93 1.22 12.75
C LEU A 55 9.67 1.28 14.09
N GLY A 56 10.82 1.98 14.20
CA GLY A 56 11.56 2.12 15.44
C GLY A 56 11.73 0.81 16.20
N THR A 57 11.41 0.81 17.50
CA THR A 57 11.50 -0.37 18.37
C THR A 57 10.47 -1.45 18.07
N ALA A 58 9.38 -1.15 17.31
CA ALA A 58 8.45 -2.17 16.84
C ALA A 58 9.11 -3.20 15.91
N LEU A 59 10.27 -2.88 15.32
CA LEU A 59 11.08 -3.84 14.55
C LEU A 59 11.57 -5.03 15.37
N ASN A 60 11.67 -4.90 16.71
CA ASN A 60 12.11 -5.98 17.59
C ASN A 60 11.01 -7.01 17.87
N PHE A 61 9.77 -6.75 17.42
CA PHE A 61 8.63 -7.61 17.67
C PHE A 61 8.24 -8.41 16.43
N ALA A 62 8.00 -9.69 16.60
CA ALA A 62 7.33 -10.52 15.58
C ALA A 62 5.81 -10.31 15.62
N VAL A 63 5.29 -10.15 16.84
CA VAL A 63 3.87 -9.95 17.13
C VAL A 63 3.71 -8.80 18.11
N LEU A 64 2.83 -7.84 17.77
CA LEU A 64 2.51 -6.71 18.65
C LEU A 64 1.01 -6.40 18.54
N ALA A 65 0.30 -6.37 19.66
CA ALA A 65 -1.14 -6.14 19.69
C ALA A 65 -1.54 -5.03 20.66
N GLY A 66 -2.79 -4.53 20.51
CA GLY A 66 -3.33 -3.45 21.36
C GLY A 66 -4.23 -3.95 22.48
N SER A 67 -5.03 -4.98 22.26
CA SER A 67 -6.05 -5.40 23.22
C SER A 67 -5.82 -6.79 23.80
N THR A 68 -5.69 -7.82 22.97
CA THR A 68 -5.48 -9.21 23.37
C THR A 68 -4.65 -9.96 22.33
N ILE A 69 -3.99 -11.03 22.76
CA ILE A 69 -3.39 -12.03 21.88
C ILE A 69 -3.97 -13.38 22.23
N THR A 70 -4.61 -14.03 21.26
CA THR A 70 -5.22 -15.34 21.44
C THR A 70 -4.61 -16.30 20.43
N ASN A 71 -4.21 -17.46 20.90
CA ASN A 71 -3.65 -18.51 20.06
C ASN A 71 -4.41 -19.83 20.25
N THR A 72 -4.58 -20.54 19.15
CA THR A 72 -5.06 -21.94 19.12
C THR A 72 -4.00 -22.76 18.37
N GLY A 73 -3.69 -23.94 18.91
CA GLY A 73 -2.73 -24.83 18.27
C GLY A 73 -1.25 -24.42 18.43
N PRO A 74 -0.32 -25.17 17.80
CA PRO A 74 1.11 -25.04 18.02
C PRO A 74 1.73 -23.90 17.18
N THR A 75 1.33 -22.66 17.42
CA THR A 75 1.93 -21.49 16.80
C THR A 75 3.37 -21.29 17.28
N VAL A 76 4.27 -20.95 16.37
CA VAL A 76 5.65 -20.56 16.67
C VAL A 76 5.88 -19.10 16.33
N ILE A 77 6.27 -18.30 17.33
CA ILE A 77 6.64 -16.89 17.16
C ILE A 77 8.15 -16.78 17.34
N THR A 78 8.87 -16.55 16.24
CA THR A 78 10.32 -16.31 16.28
C THR A 78 10.58 -14.83 16.52
N GLY A 79 10.93 -14.46 17.77
CA GLY A 79 11.12 -13.06 18.16
C GLY A 79 10.25 -12.67 19.35
N ASN A 80 10.19 -11.36 19.66
CA ASN A 80 9.39 -10.87 20.78
C ASN A 80 7.90 -10.85 20.47
N LEU A 81 7.11 -11.11 21.52
CA LEU A 81 5.68 -10.85 21.56
C LEU A 81 5.42 -9.62 22.42
N GLY A 82 4.60 -8.69 21.96
CA GLY A 82 4.25 -7.48 22.68
C GLY A 82 2.74 -7.25 22.75
N LEU A 83 2.28 -6.76 23.90
CA LEU A 83 0.87 -6.40 24.11
C LEU A 83 0.79 -5.17 25.01
N ASP A 84 0.21 -4.09 24.50
CA ASP A 84 -0.06 -2.85 25.26
C ASP A 84 -1.19 -2.03 24.59
N PRO A 85 -2.15 -1.47 25.33
CA PRO A 85 -2.38 -1.50 26.79
C PRO A 85 -3.06 -2.78 27.29
N GLY A 86 -3.43 -3.70 26.40
CA GLY A 86 -4.01 -4.99 26.78
C GLY A 86 -3.03 -5.83 27.61
N SER A 87 -3.56 -6.79 28.37
CA SER A 87 -2.76 -7.67 29.22
C SER A 87 -3.09 -9.15 29.09
N ALA A 88 -4.07 -9.51 28.24
CA ALA A 88 -4.49 -10.91 28.10
C ALA A 88 -3.80 -11.58 26.92
N VAL A 89 -2.90 -12.50 27.22
CA VAL A 89 -2.28 -13.43 26.27
C VAL A 89 -2.72 -14.83 26.63
N THR A 90 -3.29 -15.57 25.67
CA THR A 90 -3.84 -16.93 25.88
C THR A 90 -3.37 -17.88 24.78
N GLY A 91 -3.28 -19.18 25.12
CA GLY A 91 -2.88 -20.21 24.17
C GLY A 91 -1.37 -20.40 24.01
N PHE A 92 -0.58 -19.95 24.99
CA PHE A 92 0.86 -20.17 25.08
C PHE A 92 1.18 -20.81 26.43
N PRO A 93 1.27 -22.19 26.50
CA PRO A 93 1.19 -23.19 25.45
C PRO A 93 -0.26 -23.44 24.93
N PRO A 94 -0.44 -24.15 23.76
CA PRO A 94 0.56 -24.86 22.97
C PRO A 94 1.42 -23.99 22.06
N GLY A 95 1.08 -22.72 21.86
CA GLY A 95 1.96 -21.79 21.17
C GLY A 95 3.29 -21.59 21.91
N SER A 96 4.30 -21.11 21.20
CA SER A 96 5.63 -20.81 21.73
C SER A 96 6.16 -19.48 21.22
N VAL A 97 6.88 -18.77 22.08
CA VAL A 97 7.60 -17.54 21.78
C VAL A 97 9.08 -17.80 22.01
N THR A 98 9.94 -17.52 21.01
CA THR A 98 11.38 -17.84 21.12
C THR A 98 12.20 -16.78 21.84
N ALA A 99 11.65 -15.57 22.01
CA ALA A 99 12.30 -14.45 22.68
C ALA A 99 11.44 -13.93 23.85
N ALA A 100 11.51 -12.64 24.16
CA ALA A 100 10.80 -12.07 25.31
C ALA A 100 9.32 -11.81 25.03
N GLU A 101 8.51 -11.94 26.07
CA GLU A 101 7.13 -11.46 26.11
C GLU A 101 7.09 -10.14 26.90
N HIS A 102 6.57 -9.09 26.27
CA HIS A 102 6.41 -7.77 26.84
C HIS A 102 4.92 -7.46 26.95
N ILE A 103 4.36 -7.54 28.17
CA ILE A 103 2.93 -7.41 28.41
C ILE A 103 2.68 -6.23 29.35
N SER A 104 2.04 -5.17 28.82
CA SER A 104 1.72 -3.94 29.56
C SER A 104 2.95 -3.33 30.24
N ASP A 105 4.11 -3.40 29.57
CA ASP A 105 5.38 -2.85 30.05
C ASP A 105 5.87 -1.66 29.20
N ALA A 106 6.90 -0.97 29.68
CA ALA A 106 7.44 0.19 28.99
C ALA A 106 8.02 -0.13 27.60
N VAL A 107 8.50 -1.37 27.39
CA VAL A 107 9.08 -1.81 26.11
C VAL A 107 7.96 -2.01 25.08
N ALA A 108 6.86 -2.66 25.46
CA ALA A 108 5.69 -2.82 24.60
C ALA A 108 5.04 -1.45 24.32
N LEU A 109 4.91 -0.57 25.33
CA LEU A 109 4.36 0.77 25.15
C LEU A 109 5.19 1.58 24.14
N GLN A 110 6.52 1.56 24.24
CA GLN A 110 7.39 2.27 23.27
C GLN A 110 7.23 1.71 21.87
N ALA A 111 7.20 0.38 21.73
CA ALA A 111 7.00 -0.27 20.43
C ALA A 111 5.63 0.07 19.82
N LYS A 112 4.59 0.22 20.63
CA LYS A 112 3.26 0.67 20.18
C LYS A 112 3.29 2.11 19.68
N ASN A 113 4.00 3.01 20.34
CA ASN A 113 4.18 4.40 19.90
C ASN A 113 4.96 4.46 18.57
N ASP A 114 5.99 3.67 18.43
CA ASP A 114 6.77 3.57 17.19
C ASP A 114 5.96 2.95 16.05
N LEU A 115 5.10 1.96 16.36
CA LEU A 115 4.15 1.41 15.39
C LEU A 115 3.18 2.49 14.88
N VAL A 116 2.69 3.39 15.75
CA VAL A 116 1.83 4.52 15.33
C VAL A 116 2.57 5.40 14.33
N THR A 117 3.85 5.68 14.57
CA THR A 117 4.70 6.46 13.66
C THR A 117 4.83 5.77 12.30
N GLY A 118 5.29 4.51 12.28
CA GLY A 118 5.47 3.76 11.02
C GLY A 118 4.17 3.54 10.25
N TYR A 119 3.06 3.31 10.96
CA TYR A 119 1.74 3.22 10.34
C TYR A 119 1.34 4.54 9.66
N THR A 120 1.61 5.68 10.32
CA THR A 120 1.30 7.02 9.81
C THR A 120 2.19 7.38 8.62
N ASP A 121 3.48 7.04 8.69
CA ASP A 121 4.43 7.20 7.57
C ASP A 121 3.94 6.45 6.33
N ALA A 122 3.55 5.19 6.50
CA ALA A 122 2.99 4.39 5.41
C ALA A 122 1.69 5.01 4.86
N ALA A 123 0.79 5.45 5.75
CA ALA A 123 -0.49 6.06 5.36
C ALA A 123 -0.32 7.37 4.57
N ASN A 124 0.74 8.13 4.85
CA ASN A 124 1.03 9.41 4.20
C ASN A 124 1.93 9.29 2.95
N SER A 125 2.42 8.09 2.64
CA SER A 125 3.26 7.88 1.46
C SER A 125 2.51 8.23 0.17
N SER A 126 3.16 8.94 -0.75
CA SER A 126 2.54 9.35 -2.01
C SER A 126 2.25 8.12 -2.90
N SER A 127 1.03 8.01 -3.39
CA SER A 127 0.61 6.89 -4.25
C SER A 127 1.33 6.90 -5.59
N THR A 128 1.81 5.74 -6.01
CA THR A 128 2.32 5.51 -7.37
C THR A 128 1.28 4.85 -8.26
N SER A 129 0.36 4.06 -7.68
CA SER A 129 -0.71 3.38 -8.42
C SER A 129 -1.94 3.17 -7.54
N ASN A 130 -3.12 3.27 -8.14
CA ASN A 130 -4.39 2.98 -7.49
C ASN A 130 -4.90 1.62 -7.99
N LEU A 131 -5.04 0.65 -7.08
CA LEU A 131 -5.52 -0.70 -7.34
C LEU A 131 -6.90 -0.96 -6.72
N THR A 132 -7.65 0.11 -6.40
CA THR A 132 -9.00 -0.03 -5.82
C THR A 132 -9.91 -0.88 -6.71
N GLY A 133 -10.47 -1.93 -6.13
CA GLY A 133 -11.35 -2.87 -6.83
C GLY A 133 -10.64 -4.02 -7.55
N ASN A 134 -9.31 -4.00 -7.62
CA ASN A 134 -8.54 -5.11 -8.18
C ASN A 134 -8.20 -6.15 -7.10
N ASP A 135 -8.19 -7.43 -7.47
CA ASP A 135 -7.57 -8.49 -6.68
C ASP A 135 -6.06 -8.44 -6.90
N LEU A 136 -5.29 -8.58 -5.83
CA LEU A 136 -3.82 -8.64 -5.90
C LEU A 136 -3.31 -9.96 -6.51
N GLY A 137 -4.16 -10.98 -6.62
CA GLY A 137 -3.80 -12.26 -7.21
C GLY A 137 -3.49 -12.14 -8.69
N GLY A 138 -2.35 -12.71 -9.10
CA GLY A 138 -1.83 -12.62 -10.47
C GLY A 138 -1.03 -11.37 -10.79
N GLU A 139 -1.03 -10.37 -9.90
CA GLU A 139 -0.27 -9.14 -10.10
C GLU A 139 1.25 -9.38 -9.97
N ASN A 140 2.02 -8.63 -10.76
CA ASN A 140 3.48 -8.53 -10.67
C ASN A 140 3.85 -7.06 -10.51
N LEU A 141 4.22 -6.68 -9.29
CA LEU A 141 4.42 -5.30 -8.90
C LEU A 141 5.89 -4.98 -8.67
N SER A 142 6.30 -3.80 -9.13
CA SER A 142 7.62 -3.20 -8.86
C SER A 142 7.60 -2.37 -7.57
N PRO A 143 8.76 -1.96 -7.00
CA PRO A 143 8.79 -1.07 -5.85
C PRO A 143 7.93 0.17 -6.04
N GLY A 144 7.11 0.51 -5.03
CA GLY A 144 6.17 1.62 -5.13
C GLY A 144 5.14 1.65 -4.02
N VAL A 145 4.19 2.59 -4.14
CA VAL A 145 3.07 2.78 -3.20
C VAL A 145 1.75 2.49 -3.91
N TYR A 146 1.07 1.46 -3.48
CA TYR A 146 -0.17 0.95 -4.04
C TYR A 146 -1.35 1.29 -3.13
N THR A 147 -2.37 1.96 -3.65
CA THR A 147 -3.49 2.43 -2.85
C THR A 147 -4.78 1.72 -3.19
N PHE A 148 -5.55 1.43 -2.15
CA PHE A 148 -6.91 0.93 -2.21
C PHE A 148 -7.78 1.86 -1.36
N SER A 149 -8.75 2.55 -1.95
CA SER A 149 -9.67 3.42 -1.20
C SER A 149 -10.67 2.62 -0.34
N SER A 150 -10.78 1.33 -0.58
CA SER A 150 -11.63 0.37 0.14
C SER A 150 -10.82 -0.84 0.62
N SER A 151 -11.45 -1.99 0.71
CA SER A 151 -10.77 -3.26 1.03
C SER A 151 -9.89 -3.74 -0.12
N ALA A 152 -8.84 -4.48 0.23
CA ALA A 152 -8.00 -5.22 -0.70
C ALA A 152 -8.17 -6.73 -0.48
N GLN A 153 -8.06 -7.49 -1.57
CA GLN A 153 -8.11 -8.94 -1.56
C GLN A 153 -6.89 -9.52 -2.27
N LEU A 154 -6.42 -10.67 -1.79
CA LEU A 154 -5.40 -11.47 -2.45
C LEU A 154 -5.93 -12.88 -2.65
N THR A 155 -6.12 -13.28 -3.92
CA THR A 155 -6.54 -14.64 -4.29
C THR A 155 -5.46 -15.28 -5.14
N GLY A 156 -4.77 -16.28 -4.61
CA GLY A 156 -3.65 -16.94 -5.28
C GLY A 156 -2.32 -16.21 -5.06
N SER A 157 -1.55 -15.92 -6.09
CA SER A 157 -0.16 -15.44 -5.95
C SER A 157 -0.01 -13.98 -6.33
N LEU A 158 0.62 -13.19 -5.47
CA LEU A 158 1.14 -11.84 -5.74
C LEU A 158 2.66 -11.91 -5.88
N THR A 159 3.21 -11.39 -6.95
CA THR A 159 4.66 -11.29 -7.14
C THR A 159 5.13 -9.85 -6.91
N LEU A 160 6.07 -9.67 -5.99
CA LEU A 160 6.77 -8.41 -5.75
C LEU A 160 8.19 -8.53 -6.31
N SER A 161 8.54 -7.71 -7.30
CA SER A 161 9.75 -7.88 -8.09
C SER A 161 10.59 -6.61 -8.10
N GLY A 162 11.82 -6.69 -7.64
CA GLY A 162 12.79 -5.59 -7.64
C GLY A 162 13.24 -5.17 -6.25
N ASN A 163 14.47 -4.65 -6.17
CA ASN A 163 15.04 -4.15 -4.92
C ASN A 163 14.51 -2.74 -4.63
N GLY A 164 13.65 -2.60 -3.63
CA GLY A 164 13.06 -1.33 -3.20
C GLY A 164 11.94 -1.52 -2.20
N VAL A 165 11.28 -0.43 -1.87
CA VAL A 165 10.19 -0.40 -0.88
C VAL A 165 8.85 -0.61 -1.56
N PHE A 166 8.02 -1.49 -0.99
CA PHE A 166 6.64 -1.72 -1.40
C PHE A 166 5.72 -1.30 -0.25
N ILE A 167 4.79 -0.41 -0.51
CA ILE A 167 3.81 0.04 0.47
C ILE A 167 2.42 -0.17 -0.09
N PHE A 168 1.59 -0.94 0.62
CA PHE A 168 0.19 -1.14 0.32
C PHE A 168 -0.65 -0.33 1.31
N ARG A 169 -1.34 0.69 0.81
CA ARG A 169 -2.22 1.56 1.60
C ARG A 169 -3.65 1.13 1.36
N ILE A 170 -4.25 0.46 2.34
CA ILE A 170 -5.57 -0.15 2.23
C ILE A 170 -6.53 0.61 3.14
N GLY A 171 -7.53 1.27 2.56
CA GLY A 171 -8.46 2.14 3.28
C GLY A 171 -9.40 1.41 4.24
N SER A 172 -9.60 0.10 4.08
CA SER A 172 -10.46 -0.73 4.93
C SER A 172 -9.77 -2.03 5.31
N THR A 173 -10.28 -3.18 4.91
CA THR A 173 -9.77 -4.51 5.30
C THR A 173 -8.83 -5.10 4.26
N LEU A 174 -7.89 -5.93 4.73
CA LEU A 174 -7.13 -6.85 3.89
C LEU A 174 -7.61 -8.27 4.16
N THR A 175 -7.93 -9.02 3.10
CA THR A 175 -8.29 -10.44 3.21
C THR A 175 -7.51 -11.25 2.19
N THR A 176 -6.88 -12.33 2.62
CA THR A 176 -6.31 -13.31 1.69
C THR A 176 -7.20 -14.54 1.63
N ALA A 177 -7.36 -15.12 0.44
CA ALA A 177 -7.96 -16.43 0.28
C ALA A 177 -7.03 -17.51 0.85
N SER A 178 -7.56 -18.71 1.11
CA SER A 178 -6.73 -19.85 1.51
C SER A 178 -5.69 -20.18 0.44
N ASN A 179 -4.49 -20.60 0.87
CA ASN A 179 -3.33 -20.93 0.01
C ASN A 179 -2.81 -19.74 -0.83
N SER A 180 -3.13 -18.50 -0.45
CA SER A 180 -2.56 -17.34 -1.12
C SER A 180 -1.07 -17.18 -0.77
N VAL A 181 -0.30 -16.64 -1.72
CA VAL A 181 1.16 -16.52 -1.57
C VAL A 181 1.62 -15.13 -2.00
N VAL A 182 2.49 -14.51 -1.21
CA VAL A 182 3.26 -13.34 -1.63
C VAL A 182 4.67 -13.82 -2.00
N LEU A 183 5.05 -13.68 -3.26
CA LEU A 183 6.34 -14.10 -3.82
C LEU A 183 7.27 -12.89 -3.92
N LEU A 184 8.50 -13.02 -3.44
CA LEU A 184 9.54 -12.00 -3.56
C LEU A 184 10.56 -12.42 -4.62
N GLN A 185 10.83 -11.54 -5.60
CA GLN A 185 11.72 -11.81 -6.71
C GLN A 185 12.65 -10.62 -6.99
N ASN A 186 13.74 -10.87 -7.72
CA ASN A 186 14.64 -9.84 -8.23
C ASN A 186 15.14 -8.85 -7.17
N GLY A 187 15.43 -9.35 -5.96
CA GLY A 187 15.95 -8.54 -4.86
C GLY A 187 14.89 -7.90 -3.97
N ALA A 188 13.61 -8.18 -4.16
CA ALA A 188 12.58 -7.78 -3.19
C ALA A 188 12.81 -8.48 -1.85
N GLN A 189 12.62 -7.74 -0.74
CA GLN A 189 12.89 -8.21 0.61
C GLN A 189 11.67 -8.02 1.50
N ALA A 190 11.30 -9.01 2.30
CA ALA A 190 10.15 -8.94 3.20
C ALA A 190 10.23 -7.76 4.18
N CYS A 191 11.43 -7.38 4.63
CA CYS A 191 11.64 -6.23 5.50
C CYS A 191 11.29 -4.89 4.83
N ALA A 192 11.25 -4.83 3.49
CA ALA A 192 10.92 -3.64 2.71
C ALA A 192 9.47 -3.63 2.21
N VAL A 193 8.65 -4.61 2.60
CA VAL A 193 7.22 -4.68 2.26
C VAL A 193 6.40 -4.25 3.46
N TYR A 194 5.50 -3.28 3.25
CA TYR A 194 4.65 -2.69 4.28
C TYR A 194 3.19 -2.73 3.86
N TRP A 195 2.35 -3.30 4.71
CA TRP A 195 0.91 -3.39 4.54
C TRP A 195 0.23 -2.49 5.58
N GLN A 196 -0.16 -1.29 5.19
CA GLN A 196 -0.94 -0.39 6.04
C GLN A 196 -2.42 -0.65 5.78
N VAL A 197 -3.12 -1.18 6.79
CA VAL A 197 -4.53 -1.60 6.71
C VAL A 197 -5.40 -0.71 7.59
N GLY A 198 -6.34 -0.01 6.98
CA GLY A 198 -7.20 0.99 7.64
C GLY A 198 -8.23 0.41 8.61
N SER A 199 -8.37 -0.91 8.67
CA SER A 199 -9.20 -1.63 9.64
C SER A 199 -8.50 -2.92 10.06
N SER A 200 -9.07 -4.09 9.78
CA SER A 200 -8.54 -5.40 10.17
C SER A 200 -7.95 -6.16 8.99
N ALA A 201 -7.00 -7.03 9.26
CA ALA A 201 -6.45 -7.97 8.30
C ALA A 201 -6.81 -9.41 8.66
N THR A 202 -7.15 -10.22 7.65
CA THR A 202 -7.39 -11.65 7.79
C THR A 202 -6.55 -12.40 6.77
N LEU A 203 -5.61 -13.21 7.25
CA LEU A 203 -4.86 -14.14 6.42
C LEU A 203 -5.57 -15.49 6.43
N GLY A 204 -6.06 -15.91 5.26
CA GLY A 204 -6.74 -17.20 5.08
C GLY A 204 -5.83 -18.38 5.34
N SER A 205 -6.40 -19.56 5.53
CA SER A 205 -5.68 -20.78 5.89
C SER A 205 -4.51 -21.05 4.94
N THR A 206 -3.38 -21.50 5.49
CA THR A 206 -2.19 -21.90 4.73
C THR A 206 -1.61 -20.81 3.82
N THR A 207 -2.01 -19.54 4.01
CA THR A 207 -1.41 -18.39 3.32
C THR A 207 0.08 -18.28 3.66
N GLN A 208 0.92 -17.99 2.65
CA GLN A 208 2.35 -17.66 2.83
C GLN A 208 2.52 -16.17 2.59
N PHE A 209 2.54 -15.40 3.67
CA PHE A 209 2.54 -13.95 3.61
C PHE A 209 3.93 -13.35 3.88
N GLN A 210 4.23 -12.20 3.25
CA GLN A 210 5.53 -11.55 3.36
C GLN A 210 5.36 -10.08 3.74
N GLY A 211 6.19 -9.60 4.68
CA GLY A 211 6.28 -8.17 4.99
C GLY A 211 5.74 -7.77 6.35
N ASN A 212 5.76 -6.47 6.64
CA ASN A 212 5.31 -5.89 7.89
C ASN A 212 3.81 -5.55 7.76
N LEU A 213 2.96 -6.35 8.39
CA LEU A 213 1.51 -6.19 8.39
C LEU A 213 1.08 -5.30 9.55
N MET A 214 0.65 -4.08 9.24
CA MET A 214 0.23 -3.06 10.21
C MET A 214 -1.28 -2.81 10.07
N ALA A 215 -2.07 -3.34 10.98
CA ALA A 215 -3.52 -3.12 10.98
C ALA A 215 -3.95 -2.08 12.02
N LEU A 216 -4.88 -1.20 11.65
CA LEU A 216 -5.43 -0.23 12.60
C LEU A 216 -6.17 -0.93 13.74
N THR A 217 -6.93 -1.97 13.41
CA THR A 217 -7.73 -2.70 14.40
C THR A 217 -7.09 -4.06 14.69
N SER A 218 -7.53 -5.13 14.11
CA SER A 218 -7.14 -6.49 14.48
C SER A 218 -6.46 -7.24 13.34
N ILE A 219 -5.69 -8.25 13.69
CA ILE A 219 -5.12 -9.20 12.73
C ILE A 219 -5.58 -10.60 13.12
N THR A 220 -6.10 -11.35 12.15
CA THR A 220 -6.44 -12.75 12.28
C THR A 220 -5.60 -13.57 11.30
N MET A 221 -4.84 -14.51 11.81
CA MET A 221 -4.15 -15.51 11.01
C MET A 221 -4.85 -16.86 11.20
N VAL A 222 -5.54 -17.31 10.15
CA VAL A 222 -6.28 -18.57 10.18
C VAL A 222 -5.31 -19.75 10.15
N THR A 223 -5.80 -20.94 10.42
CA THR A 223 -5.03 -22.19 10.57
C THR A 223 -3.91 -22.33 9.53
N GLY A 224 -2.69 -22.41 10.00
CA GLY A 224 -1.51 -22.66 9.17
C GLY A 224 -1.09 -21.49 8.26
N ALA A 225 -1.68 -20.30 8.40
CA ALA A 225 -1.18 -19.12 7.73
C ALA A 225 0.18 -18.72 8.32
N ASN A 226 1.19 -18.53 7.49
CA ASN A 226 2.54 -18.21 7.89
C ASN A 226 2.96 -16.81 7.44
N LEU A 227 3.79 -16.14 8.22
CA LEU A 227 4.24 -14.78 7.98
C LEU A 227 5.76 -14.68 8.11
N THR A 228 6.44 -14.49 6.98
CA THR A 228 7.82 -13.97 7.02
C THR A 228 7.75 -12.45 7.13
N GLY A 229 7.70 -11.96 8.34
CA GLY A 229 7.41 -10.56 8.62
C GLY A 229 6.97 -10.32 10.05
N ARG A 230 6.17 -9.27 10.24
CA ARG A 230 5.65 -8.86 11.55
C ARG A 230 4.15 -8.66 11.49
N ALA A 231 3.44 -9.15 12.51
CA ALA A 231 2.01 -8.92 12.71
C ALA A 231 1.82 -7.84 13.78
N LEU A 232 1.44 -6.63 13.36
CA LEU A 232 1.42 -5.42 14.18
C LEU A 232 0.02 -4.81 14.19
N ALA A 233 -0.79 -5.13 15.21
CA ALA A 233 -2.13 -4.55 15.42
C ALA A 233 -2.06 -3.32 16.33
N ARG A 234 -2.52 -2.14 15.80
CA ARG A 234 -2.45 -0.90 16.57
C ARG A 234 -3.35 -0.88 17.80
N ASN A 235 -4.63 -1.16 17.61
CA ASN A 235 -5.63 -0.97 18.66
C ASN A 235 -6.32 -2.27 19.08
N GLY A 236 -6.38 -3.25 18.18
CA GLY A 236 -7.18 -4.45 18.37
C GLY A 236 -6.40 -5.68 18.78
N ALA A 237 -7.06 -6.80 18.61
CA ALA A 237 -6.56 -8.12 18.97
C ALA A 237 -5.71 -8.73 17.86
N LEU A 238 -4.91 -9.71 18.25
CA LEU A 238 -4.24 -10.62 17.34
C LEU A 238 -4.68 -12.05 17.65
N THR A 239 -5.24 -12.72 16.63
CA THR A 239 -5.73 -14.10 16.75
C THR A 239 -4.90 -15.00 15.85
N LEU A 240 -4.40 -16.08 16.43
CA LEU A 240 -3.48 -17.03 15.82
C LEU A 240 -4.04 -18.44 15.91
N ASP A 241 -3.71 -19.28 14.91
CA ASP A 241 -4.04 -20.69 14.89
C ASP A 241 -3.00 -21.48 14.10
N SER A 242 -2.10 -22.19 14.81
CA SER A 242 -1.09 -23.05 14.18
C SER A 242 -0.23 -22.33 13.13
N ASN A 243 0.25 -21.15 13.46
CA ASN A 243 0.99 -20.27 12.55
C ASN A 243 2.50 -20.32 12.80
N ASP A 244 3.28 -19.95 11.78
CA ASP A 244 4.71 -19.62 11.91
C ASP A 244 4.92 -18.15 11.58
N ILE A 245 5.47 -17.38 12.54
CA ILE A 245 5.73 -15.95 12.39
C ILE A 245 7.20 -15.69 12.63
N THR A 246 7.91 -15.34 11.56
CA THR A 246 9.36 -15.12 11.61
C THR A 246 9.73 -13.80 10.97
N PRO A 247 10.19 -12.79 11.74
CA PRO A 247 10.70 -11.54 11.17
C PRO A 247 11.89 -11.80 10.24
N PRO A 248 12.02 -11.01 9.16
CA PRO A 248 13.16 -11.12 8.27
C PRO A 248 14.46 -10.94 9.03
N SER A 249 15.43 -11.82 8.80
CA SER A 249 16.79 -11.73 9.36
C SER A 249 17.65 -10.77 8.53
N GLY A 250 18.59 -10.08 9.19
CA GLY A 250 19.56 -9.19 8.54
C GLY A 250 19.11 -7.74 8.36
N THR A 251 20.01 -6.93 7.80
CA THR A 251 19.73 -5.52 7.47
C THR A 251 18.92 -5.43 6.18
N CYS A 252 17.86 -4.63 6.20
CA CYS A 252 17.06 -4.34 5.02
C CYS A 252 17.85 -3.42 4.09
N THR A 253 18.42 -3.98 3.04
CA THR A 253 19.17 -3.19 2.04
C THR A 253 18.26 -2.92 0.84
N VAL A 254 17.59 -1.78 0.85
CA VAL A 254 16.85 -1.30 -0.32
C VAL A 254 17.72 -0.38 -1.17
N ALA A 255 17.54 -0.41 -2.48
CA ALA A 255 18.15 0.58 -3.33
C ALA A 255 17.74 1.98 -2.87
N ALA A 256 18.72 2.84 -2.61
CA ALA A 256 18.42 4.24 -2.29
C ALA A 256 17.59 4.85 -3.42
N ALA A 257 16.60 5.66 -3.05
CA ALA A 257 15.90 6.48 -4.04
C ALA A 257 16.94 7.25 -4.83
N SER A 258 17.04 7.01 -6.14
CA SER A 258 17.89 7.83 -6.98
C SER A 258 17.40 9.27 -6.87
N THR A 259 18.19 10.13 -6.24
CA THR A 259 17.92 11.58 -6.29
C THR A 259 17.86 11.96 -7.77
N PRO A 260 16.79 12.64 -8.23
CA PRO A 260 16.78 13.15 -9.59
C PRO A 260 18.07 13.95 -9.80
N PRO A 261 18.77 13.83 -10.94
CA PRO A 261 19.88 14.71 -11.23
C PRO A 261 19.40 16.15 -11.04
N ALA A 262 20.14 16.92 -10.24
CA ALA A 262 19.83 18.32 -10.03
C ALA A 262 19.59 18.92 -11.41
N ALA A 263 18.43 19.56 -11.60
CA ALA A 263 18.10 20.18 -12.87
C ALA A 263 19.28 21.08 -13.23
N SER A 264 19.99 20.74 -14.31
CA SER A 264 21.07 21.58 -14.81
C SER A 264 20.48 22.96 -15.04
N THR A 265 20.95 23.92 -14.28
CA THR A 265 20.59 25.33 -14.47
C THR A 265 20.91 25.66 -15.92
N SER A 266 19.87 25.88 -16.71
CA SER A 266 19.98 26.37 -18.09
C SER A 266 20.92 27.60 -18.07
N PRO A 267 21.90 27.70 -18.98
CA PRO A 267 22.72 28.89 -19.04
C PRO A 267 21.83 30.11 -19.20
N ALA A 268 22.08 31.12 -18.38
CA ALA A 268 21.35 32.39 -18.44
C ALA A 268 21.42 32.96 -19.87
N ALA A 269 20.27 33.31 -20.41
CA ALA A 269 20.16 33.99 -21.69
C ALA A 269 21.00 35.26 -21.65
N PRO A 270 21.69 35.65 -22.75
CA PRO A 270 22.51 36.88 -22.79
C PRO A 270 21.59 38.07 -22.54
N THR A 271 21.96 38.89 -21.56
CA THR A 271 21.35 40.19 -21.29
C THR A 271 21.59 41.11 -22.46
N SER A 272 20.53 41.43 -23.21
CA SER A 272 20.59 42.52 -24.18
C SER A 272 20.54 43.85 -23.44
N SER A 273 21.68 44.57 -23.45
CA SER A 273 21.77 45.97 -23.04
C SER A 273 21.06 46.84 -24.08
N GLY A 274 20.18 47.71 -23.62
CA GLY A 274 19.62 48.75 -24.45
C GLY A 274 18.25 49.21 -24.02
N THR A 275 18.18 50.03 -22.97
CA THR A 275 16.97 50.78 -22.61
C THR A 275 16.99 52.14 -23.29
N PRO A 276 16.00 52.53 -24.05
CA PRO A 276 15.71 53.95 -24.24
C PRO A 276 14.79 54.46 -23.13
N THR A 277 15.23 55.55 -22.51
CA THR A 277 14.48 56.31 -21.51
C THR A 277 13.19 56.87 -22.11
N SER A 278 12.04 56.56 -21.50
CA SER A 278 10.75 57.19 -21.79
C SER A 278 10.43 58.29 -20.73
N PRO A 279 9.87 59.42 -21.12
CA PRO A 279 9.55 60.54 -20.23
C PRO A 279 8.41 60.24 -19.27
N GLY A 280 8.46 60.85 -18.06
CA GLY A 280 7.60 60.65 -16.95
C GLY A 280 6.12 60.79 -17.18
N ALA A 281 5.36 59.90 -16.52
CA ALA A 281 3.92 59.98 -16.41
C ALA A 281 3.52 60.80 -15.18
N PRO A 282 2.37 61.48 -15.21
CA PRO A 282 1.92 62.39 -14.14
C PRO A 282 1.41 61.58 -12.91
N THR A 283 1.71 62.15 -11.76
CA THR A 283 1.28 61.69 -10.44
C THR A 283 -0.27 61.78 -10.29
N HIS A 284 -0.90 60.66 -9.93
CA HIS A 284 -2.30 60.59 -9.51
C HIS A 284 -2.40 60.79 -8.00
N PRO A 285 -3.43 61.56 -7.50
CA PRO A 285 -3.65 61.72 -6.06
C PRO A 285 -4.27 60.48 -5.42
N GLY A 286 -3.96 60.33 -4.12
CA GLY A 286 -4.20 59.24 -3.23
C GLY A 286 -5.56 58.51 -3.31
N ALA A 287 -5.46 57.18 -3.24
CA ALA A 287 -6.60 56.30 -3.02
C ALA A 287 -6.97 56.30 -1.53
N SER A 288 -8.22 56.55 -1.23
CA SER A 288 -8.85 56.46 0.07
C SER A 288 -8.92 55.02 0.57
N THR A 289 -8.55 54.80 1.84
CA THR A 289 -8.70 53.54 2.57
C THR A 289 -10.15 53.06 2.61
N PRO A 290 -10.43 51.75 2.36
CA PRO A 290 -11.74 51.18 2.55
C PRO A 290 -12.09 51.00 4.03
N PRO A 291 -13.38 51.13 4.43
CA PRO A 291 -13.85 50.91 5.80
C PRO A 291 -13.71 49.47 6.22
N GLY A 292 -13.42 49.22 7.48
CA GLY A 292 -13.21 47.90 8.11
C GLY A 292 -14.38 46.95 7.93
N ALA A 293 -14.07 45.68 7.68
CA ALA A 293 -15.04 44.60 7.60
C ALA A 293 -15.75 44.36 8.94
N PRO A 294 -17.07 44.08 8.94
CA PRO A 294 -17.79 43.75 10.18
C PRO A 294 -17.36 42.41 10.74
N THR A 295 -17.19 42.40 12.08
CA THR A 295 -16.93 41.18 12.89
C THR A 295 -18.12 40.21 12.78
N PRO A 296 -17.88 38.90 12.60
CA PRO A 296 -18.95 37.91 12.60
C PRO A 296 -19.57 37.73 13.99
N PRO A 297 -20.90 37.47 14.08
CA PRO A 297 -21.57 37.21 15.37
C PRO A 297 -21.03 35.93 16.03
N GLY A 298 -20.90 35.94 17.33
CA GLY A 298 -20.43 34.79 18.11
C GLY A 298 -21.28 33.54 17.91
N ALA A 299 -20.63 32.40 17.83
CA ALA A 299 -21.27 31.10 17.75
C ALA A 299 -22.13 30.82 19.00
N PRO A 300 -23.32 30.20 18.87
CA PRO A 300 -24.13 29.82 20.00
C PRO A 300 -23.47 28.73 20.83
N THR A 301 -23.44 28.88 22.15
CA THR A 301 -23.02 27.88 23.14
C THR A 301 -23.94 26.66 23.06
N PRO A 302 -23.41 25.42 23.05
CA PRO A 302 -24.21 24.20 23.11
C PRO A 302 -24.93 24.09 24.45
N PRO A 303 -26.18 23.52 24.48
CA PRO A 303 -26.91 23.28 25.71
C PRO A 303 -26.15 22.28 26.60
N GLY A 304 -26.12 22.56 27.91
CA GLY A 304 -25.44 21.70 28.89
C GLY A 304 -25.99 20.28 28.90
N ALA A 305 -25.06 19.33 29.02
CA ALA A 305 -25.37 17.90 29.18
C ALA A 305 -26.17 17.70 30.49
N PRO A 306 -27.18 16.80 30.50
CA PRO A 306 -27.92 16.48 31.73
C PRO A 306 -27.01 15.69 32.68
N THR A 307 -27.03 16.10 33.96
CA THR A 307 -26.39 15.41 35.09
C THR A 307 -27.06 14.04 35.30
N PRO A 308 -26.30 12.96 35.57
CA PRO A 308 -26.90 11.65 35.90
C PRO A 308 -27.58 11.70 37.25
N SER A 309 -28.88 11.38 37.30
CA SER A 309 -29.61 11.13 38.52
C SER A 309 -29.22 9.78 39.10
N THR A 310 -28.76 9.75 40.31
CA THR A 310 -28.56 8.56 41.14
C THR A 310 -29.90 7.93 41.51
N GLY A 311 -30.07 6.67 41.17
CA GLY A 311 -31.04 5.79 41.82
C GLY A 311 -32.10 5.19 40.91
N ALA A 312 -31.82 4.03 40.35
CA ALA A 312 -32.82 2.94 40.17
C ALA A 312 -32.07 1.65 39.83
N ALA A 313 -32.48 0.58 40.54
CA ALA A 313 -31.93 -0.76 40.40
C ALA A 313 -32.09 -1.31 38.95
N ALA A 314 -31.06 -1.97 38.45
CA ALA A 314 -31.06 -2.62 37.17
C ALA A 314 -31.98 -3.87 37.17
N PRO A 315 -32.81 -4.09 36.14
CA PRO A 315 -33.38 -5.41 35.90
C PRO A 315 -32.39 -6.26 35.12
N ASP A 316 -32.16 -7.47 35.59
CA ASP A 316 -31.40 -8.52 34.91
C ASP A 316 -32.03 -8.85 33.55
N PHE A 317 -31.40 -8.43 32.45
CA PHE A 317 -31.70 -8.92 31.12
C PHE A 317 -30.73 -10.03 30.75
N MET A 318 -31.19 -11.28 30.93
CA MET A 318 -30.61 -12.49 30.41
C MET A 318 -30.78 -12.49 28.87
N PHE A 319 -29.72 -12.26 28.11
CA PHE A 319 -29.72 -12.45 26.65
C PHE A 319 -29.45 -13.91 26.33
N PRO A 320 -30.33 -14.62 25.61
CA PRO A 320 -30.00 -15.92 25.04
C PRO A 320 -29.05 -15.71 23.86
N GLY A 321 -27.88 -16.36 23.90
CA GLY A 321 -26.85 -16.29 22.85
C GLY A 321 -27.37 -16.73 21.48
N LEU A 322 -27.36 -15.81 20.53
CA LEU A 322 -27.57 -16.08 19.11
C LEU A 322 -26.20 -16.32 18.49
N VAL A 323 -25.88 -17.58 18.15
CA VAL A 323 -24.72 -17.91 17.33
C VAL A 323 -25.13 -17.76 15.87
N LEU A 324 -24.60 -16.73 15.21
CA LEU A 324 -24.78 -16.48 13.78
C LEU A 324 -23.64 -17.15 13.02
N LEU A 325 -23.92 -18.23 12.30
CA LEU A 325 -23.00 -18.91 11.41
C LEU A 325 -23.27 -18.41 9.99
N ILE A 326 -22.36 -17.64 9.42
CA ILE A 326 -22.45 -17.20 8.02
C ILE A 326 -21.57 -18.12 7.18
N VAL A 327 -22.18 -18.97 6.38
CA VAL A 327 -21.52 -19.77 5.34
C VAL A 327 -22.13 -19.36 4.01
N GLY A 328 -21.30 -18.84 3.15
CA GLY A 328 -21.46 -18.58 1.71
C GLY A 328 -22.88 -18.52 1.14
N GLY A 329 -23.44 -17.31 1.00
CA GLY A 329 -24.47 -17.03 -0.01
C GLY A 329 -25.89 -17.51 0.27
N GLY A 330 -26.27 -17.87 1.51
CA GLY A 330 -27.67 -18.21 1.81
C GLY A 330 -27.94 -18.16 3.31
N MET A 331 -28.91 -17.36 3.73
CA MET A 331 -29.43 -17.39 5.13
C MET A 331 -30.25 -18.64 5.36
N ILE A 332 -29.82 -19.54 6.25
CA ILE A 332 -30.66 -20.61 6.79
C ILE A 332 -30.81 -20.35 8.29
N ALA A 333 -31.98 -20.00 8.70
CA ALA A 333 -32.37 -19.90 10.12
C ALA A 333 -32.79 -21.28 10.66
N LEU A 334 -31.94 -21.89 11.49
CA LEU A 334 -32.31 -23.10 12.24
C LEU A 334 -32.80 -22.71 13.63
N GLY A 335 -34.10 -22.76 13.84
CA GLY A 335 -34.73 -22.61 15.14
C GLY A 335 -34.69 -23.93 15.92
N ILE A 336 -33.92 -24.01 17.00
CA ILE A 336 -33.91 -25.13 17.92
C ILE A 336 -35.02 -24.91 18.98
N ARG A 337 -36.15 -25.61 18.86
CA ARG A 337 -37.15 -25.69 19.92
C ARG A 337 -36.71 -26.73 20.97
N ARG A 338 -36.32 -26.29 22.14
CA ARG A 338 -36.20 -27.15 23.31
C ARG A 338 -37.59 -27.35 23.94
N LYS A 339 -38.09 -28.60 23.96
CA LYS A 339 -39.22 -29.00 24.77
C LYS A 339 -38.77 -29.08 26.24
N TYR A 340 -39.35 -28.26 27.09
CA TYR A 340 -39.31 -28.48 28.52
C TYR A 340 -40.39 -29.48 28.88
N SER A 341 -39.98 -30.62 29.47
CA SER A 341 -40.89 -31.53 30.19
C SER A 341 -40.85 -31.15 31.67
N ALA A 342 -42.00 -30.74 32.19
CA ALA A 342 -42.17 -30.53 33.62
C ALA A 342 -42.38 -31.89 34.33
N ARG A 343 -41.61 -32.08 35.38
CA ARG A 343 -41.99 -32.89 36.54
C ARG A 343 -41.47 -32.21 37.81
#